data_6718dafce2b3502c6c0c33b41981c8fa
#
_entry.id   6718dafce2b3502c6c0c33b41981c8fa
#
_cell.length_a   1.000
_cell.length_b   1.000
_cell.length_c   1.000
_cell.angle_alpha   90.00
_cell.angle_beta   90.00
_cell.angle_gamma   90.00
#
_symmetry.space_group_name_H-M   'P 1'
#
loop_
_entity.id
_entity.type
_entity.pdbx_description
1 polymer ?
#
loop_
_entity_poly.entity_id
_entity_poly.type
_entity_poly.pdbx_seq_one_letter_code
_entity_poly.pdbx_strand_id
1 'polypeptide(L)'
;MKKCRITVMKVARYDDLIEKYENPIQHACDMKEGQVFIANGWERPEGFCLSAWESMSAFVLTLSHGGGDFYDGWMKNKKSAMISCNDGFRPVSFLIEALDENAE
;
A
#
# COMPACT_ATOMS: atom_id res chain seq x y z
N MET A 1 18.81 -4.83 -4.13
CA MET A 1 17.53 -4.23 -3.71
C MET A 1 17.32 -4.40 -2.21
N LYS A 2 16.62 -3.47 -1.61
CA LYS A 2 16.21 -3.55 -0.21
C LYS A 2 14.80 -4.13 -0.11
N LYS A 3 14.49 -4.73 1.04
CA LYS A 3 13.11 -5.11 1.38
C LYS A 3 12.32 -3.86 1.75
N CYS A 4 11.02 -3.93 1.56
CA CYS A 4 10.10 -2.88 2.00
C CYS A 4 9.06 -3.47 2.94
N ARG A 5 8.71 -2.71 3.99
CA ARG A 5 7.62 -3.06 4.87
C ARG A 5 6.38 -2.28 4.44
N ILE A 6 5.28 -2.99 4.29
CA ILE A 6 3.99 -2.43 3.91
C ILE A 6 3.03 -2.66 5.06
N THR A 7 2.56 -1.60 5.68
CA THR A 7 1.67 -1.67 6.85
C THR A 7 0.30 -1.12 6.48
N VAL A 8 -0.76 -1.85 6.79
CA VAL A 8 -2.13 -1.36 6.64
C VAL A 8 -2.41 -0.36 7.75
N MET A 9 -2.58 0.91 7.40
CA MET A 9 -2.72 2.01 8.36
C MET A 9 -4.17 2.38 8.65
N LYS A 10 -5.00 2.44 7.62
CA LYS A 10 -6.41 2.81 7.73
C LYS A 10 -7.22 2.03 6.71
N VAL A 11 -8.43 1.62 7.13
CA VAL A 11 -9.43 1.07 6.24
C VAL A 11 -10.63 2.01 6.29
N ALA A 12 -10.82 2.79 5.24
CA ALA A 12 -11.93 3.73 5.16
C ALA A 12 -13.16 3.07 4.54
N ARG A 13 -14.32 3.68 4.75
CA ARG A 13 -15.56 3.22 4.17
C ARG A 13 -16.47 4.43 3.95
N TYR A 14 -16.92 4.62 2.72
CA TYR A 14 -17.79 5.73 2.36
C TYR A 14 -19.20 5.20 2.10
N ASP A 15 -20.00 5.06 3.17
CA ASP A 15 -21.33 4.47 3.13
C ASP A 15 -22.28 5.17 2.17
N ASP A 16 -22.19 6.48 2.07
CA ASP A 16 -23.01 7.28 1.16
C ASP A 16 -22.73 6.95 -0.31
N LEU A 17 -21.46 6.78 -0.67
CA LEU A 17 -21.07 6.42 -2.03
C LEU A 17 -21.42 4.96 -2.34
N ILE A 18 -21.23 4.08 -1.38
CA ILE A 18 -21.57 2.65 -1.51
C ILE A 18 -23.06 2.51 -1.77
N GLU A 19 -23.89 3.14 -0.96
CA GLU A 19 -25.35 3.05 -1.09
C GLU A 19 -25.83 3.58 -2.44
N LYS A 20 -25.24 4.66 -2.90
CA LYS A 20 -25.70 5.35 -4.11
C LYS A 20 -25.21 4.70 -5.40
N TYR A 21 -23.98 4.17 -5.41
CA TYR A 21 -23.32 3.79 -6.66
C TYR A 21 -22.87 2.34 -6.77
N GLU A 22 -22.67 1.65 -5.66
CA GLU A 22 -22.12 0.30 -5.71
C GLU A 22 -23.23 -0.74 -5.71
N ASN A 23 -23.11 -1.74 -6.58
CA ASN A 23 -23.99 -2.90 -6.51
C ASN A 23 -23.63 -3.75 -5.28
N PRO A 24 -24.59 -4.47 -4.69
CA PRO A 24 -24.29 -5.37 -3.57
C PRO A 24 -23.19 -6.36 -3.94
N ILE A 25 -22.19 -6.52 -3.05
CA ILE A 25 -21.09 -7.47 -3.22
C ILE A 25 -21.05 -8.40 -2.01
N GLN A 26 -20.64 -9.66 -2.25
CA GLN A 26 -20.54 -10.65 -1.17
C GLN A 26 -19.29 -10.44 -0.32
N HIS A 27 -18.21 -10.00 -0.96
CA HIS A 27 -16.95 -9.78 -0.30
C HIS A 27 -16.49 -8.35 -0.52
N ALA A 28 -16.10 -7.68 0.53
CA ALA A 28 -15.27 -6.52 0.46
C ALA A 28 -13.80 -6.97 0.68
N CYS A 29 -12.87 -6.03 0.61
CA CYS A 29 -11.47 -6.25 0.98
C CYS A 29 -11.39 -6.72 2.45
N ASP A 30 -10.55 -7.72 2.72
CA ASP A 30 -10.34 -8.28 4.06
C ASP A 30 -9.12 -7.71 4.77
N MET A 31 -8.51 -6.67 4.23
CA MET A 31 -7.39 -5.98 4.87
C MET A 31 -7.81 -5.38 6.20
N LYS A 32 -6.94 -5.51 7.20
CA LYS A 32 -7.20 -5.02 8.56
C LYS A 32 -6.08 -4.12 9.02
N GLU A 33 -6.44 -3.06 9.71
CA GLU A 33 -5.46 -2.15 10.28
C GLU A 33 -4.42 -2.91 11.13
N GLY A 34 -3.16 -2.56 10.95
CA GLY A 34 -2.05 -3.18 11.66
C GLY A 34 -1.42 -4.38 10.95
N GLN A 35 -2.04 -4.92 9.90
CA GLN A 35 -1.40 -5.99 9.13
C GLN A 35 -0.11 -5.49 8.49
N VAL A 36 0.90 -6.35 8.47
CA VAL A 36 2.23 -6.04 7.92
C VAL A 36 2.57 -7.07 6.86
N PHE A 37 3.07 -6.57 5.73
CA PHE A 37 3.59 -7.39 4.63
C PHE A 37 5.02 -6.95 4.33
N ILE A 38 5.87 -7.91 4.00
CA ILE A 38 7.25 -7.62 3.59
C ILE A 38 7.38 -7.92 2.11
N ALA A 39 7.72 -6.90 1.34
CA ALA A 39 8.06 -7.05 -0.07
C ALA A 39 9.56 -7.34 -0.18
N ASN A 40 9.91 -8.43 -0.84
CA ASN A 40 11.30 -8.83 -1.06
C ASN A 40 11.81 -8.14 -2.32
N GLY A 41 12.27 -6.89 -2.16
CA GLY A 41 12.54 -6.02 -3.29
C GLY A 41 11.22 -5.64 -3.98
N TRP A 42 11.19 -5.69 -5.29
CA TRP A 42 9.99 -5.38 -6.08
C TRP A 42 9.19 -6.64 -6.40
N GLU A 43 8.80 -7.34 -5.37
CA GLU A 43 8.05 -8.58 -5.47
C GLU A 43 6.79 -8.48 -4.63
N ARG A 44 5.63 -8.72 -5.24
CA ARG A 44 4.36 -8.67 -4.51
C ARG A 44 4.37 -9.71 -3.39
N PRO A 45 4.12 -9.31 -2.14
CA PRO A 45 4.03 -10.28 -1.05
C PRO A 45 2.92 -11.30 -1.32
N GLU A 46 3.16 -12.54 -0.90
CA GLU A 46 2.16 -13.61 -1.04
C GLU A 46 0.88 -13.21 -0.33
N GLY A 47 -0.25 -13.41 -1.02
CA GLY A 47 -1.57 -13.08 -0.48
C GLY A 47 -1.93 -11.60 -0.50
N PHE A 48 -1.03 -10.74 -0.97
CA PHE A 48 -1.30 -9.32 -1.03
C PHE A 48 -2.25 -8.99 -2.20
N CYS A 49 -3.20 -8.09 -1.97
CA CYS A 49 -4.19 -7.69 -2.97
C CYS A 49 -3.52 -7.15 -4.23
N LEU A 50 -3.85 -7.72 -5.39
CA LEU A 50 -3.26 -7.30 -6.66
C LEU A 50 -3.61 -5.85 -7.01
N SER A 51 -4.86 -5.43 -6.79
CA SER A 51 -5.28 -4.04 -7.02
C SER A 51 -4.47 -3.05 -6.19
N ALA A 52 -4.26 -3.36 -4.92
CA ALA A 52 -3.46 -2.52 -4.04
C ALA A 52 -2.00 -2.48 -4.52
N TRP A 53 -1.46 -3.64 -4.91
CA TRP A 53 -0.10 -3.73 -5.43
C TRP A 53 0.08 -2.86 -6.68
N GLU A 54 -0.89 -2.89 -7.59
CA GLU A 54 -0.83 -2.05 -8.80
C GLU A 54 -0.78 -0.56 -8.47
N SER A 55 -1.44 -0.14 -7.40
CA SER A 55 -1.43 1.26 -6.97
C SER A 55 -0.07 1.68 -6.38
N MET A 56 0.69 0.74 -5.83
CA MET A 56 1.89 1.06 -5.05
C MET A 56 3.20 0.52 -5.61
N SER A 57 3.17 -0.38 -6.59
CA SER A 57 4.37 -1.09 -7.03
C SER A 57 5.50 -0.18 -7.48
N ALA A 58 5.20 0.93 -8.13
CA ALA A 58 6.22 1.90 -8.56
C ALA A 58 6.94 2.53 -7.37
N PHE A 59 6.23 2.78 -6.28
CA PHE A 59 6.81 3.33 -5.06
C PHE A 59 7.71 2.30 -4.36
N VAL A 60 7.26 1.04 -4.33
CA VAL A 60 8.07 -0.07 -3.79
C VAL A 60 9.34 -0.24 -4.63
N LEU A 61 9.22 -0.22 -5.96
CA LEU A 61 10.37 -0.32 -6.86
C LEU A 61 11.40 0.76 -6.55
N THR A 62 10.97 2.01 -6.46
CA THR A 62 11.85 3.15 -6.16
C THR A 62 12.53 2.98 -4.81
N LEU A 63 11.75 2.69 -3.77
CA LEU A 63 12.28 2.53 -2.42
C LEU A 63 13.26 1.36 -2.33
N SER A 64 12.96 0.24 -2.98
CA SER A 64 13.83 -0.94 -2.95
C SER A 64 15.18 -0.68 -3.61
N HIS A 65 15.25 0.27 -4.54
CA HIS A 65 16.49 0.65 -5.23
C HIS A 65 17.19 1.86 -4.60
N GLY A 66 16.78 2.27 -3.42
CA GLY A 66 17.43 3.36 -2.69
C GLY A 66 16.91 4.75 -2.99
N GLY A 67 15.87 4.88 -3.82
CA GLY A 67 15.20 6.15 -4.06
C GLY A 67 14.28 6.55 -2.92
N GLY A 68 13.63 7.67 -3.08
CA GLY A 68 12.73 8.19 -2.07
C GLY A 68 12.41 9.65 -2.31
N ASP A 69 12.05 10.36 -1.23
CA ASP A 69 11.69 11.77 -1.25
C ASP A 69 10.65 12.09 -2.34
N PHE A 70 9.59 11.28 -2.37
CA PHE A 70 8.51 11.45 -3.34
C PHE A 70 7.88 12.83 -3.21
N TYR A 71 7.57 13.44 -4.35
CA TYR A 71 6.94 14.77 -4.44
C TYR A 71 7.72 15.86 -3.69
N ASP A 72 9.03 15.67 -3.56
CA ASP A 72 9.95 16.68 -3.01
C ASP A 72 9.48 17.20 -1.65
N GLY A 73 9.65 16.37 -0.63
CA GLY A 73 9.36 16.73 0.75
C GLY A 73 7.96 16.34 1.24
N TRP A 74 7.31 15.43 0.54
CA TRP A 74 5.96 14.98 0.92
C TRP A 74 5.93 14.22 2.25
N MET A 75 6.82 13.22 2.39
CA MET A 75 6.85 12.38 3.59
C MET A 75 7.88 12.88 4.59
N LYS A 76 7.54 12.83 5.89
CA LYS A 76 8.51 13.13 6.95
C LYS A 76 9.72 12.22 6.88
N ASN A 77 9.48 10.91 6.67
CA ASN A 77 10.55 9.97 6.36
C ASN A 77 10.69 9.87 4.85
N LYS A 78 11.82 10.34 4.32
CA LYS A 78 12.08 10.36 2.86
C LYS A 78 12.11 8.97 2.24
N LYS A 79 12.34 7.94 3.04
CA LYS A 79 12.37 6.53 2.59
C LYS A 79 11.06 5.83 2.85
N SER A 80 9.95 6.54 2.67
CA SER A 80 8.61 6.01 2.86
C SER A 80 7.61 6.66 1.92
N ALA A 81 6.44 6.04 1.81
CA ALA A 81 5.31 6.58 1.05
C ALA A 81 4.00 6.13 1.69
N MET A 82 3.00 6.99 1.66
CA MET A 82 1.64 6.66 2.12
C MET A 82 0.77 6.53 0.87
N ILE A 83 0.41 5.32 0.50
CA ILE A 83 -0.31 5.03 -0.75
C ILE A 83 -1.63 4.34 -0.44
N SER A 84 -2.67 4.74 -1.13
CA SER A 84 -3.99 4.13 -1.04
C SER A 84 -4.18 3.11 -2.15
N CYS A 85 -4.97 2.05 -1.89
CA CYS A 85 -5.48 1.23 -2.96
C CYS A 85 -6.46 2.05 -3.81
N ASN A 86 -6.87 1.50 -4.96
CA ASN A 86 -7.71 2.22 -5.93
C ASN A 86 -9.21 2.01 -5.77
N ASP A 87 -9.67 1.41 -4.66
CA ASP A 87 -11.09 1.29 -4.35
C ASP A 87 -11.61 2.61 -3.79
N GLY A 88 -12.46 3.29 -4.56
CA GLY A 88 -13.03 4.57 -4.15
C GLY A 88 -14.11 4.47 -3.09
N PHE A 89 -14.64 3.27 -2.82
CA PHE A 89 -15.68 3.06 -1.81
C PHE A 89 -15.10 2.68 -0.44
N ARG A 90 -14.02 1.88 -0.46
CA ARG A 90 -13.36 1.38 0.77
C ARG A 90 -11.84 1.49 0.62
N PRO A 91 -11.31 2.73 0.51
CA PRO A 91 -9.88 2.87 0.31
C PRO A 91 -9.10 2.42 1.54
N VAL A 92 -8.04 1.67 1.29
CA VAL A 92 -7.11 1.21 2.31
C VAL A 92 -5.81 1.98 2.14
N SER A 93 -5.35 2.62 3.21
CA SER A 93 -4.09 3.37 3.21
C SER A 93 -2.97 2.50 3.74
N PHE A 94 -1.86 2.47 3.01
CA PHE A 94 -0.67 1.69 3.35
C PHE A 94 0.52 2.60 3.56
N LEU A 95 1.26 2.36 4.63
CA LEU A 95 2.57 2.98 4.81
C LEU A 95 3.62 2.03 4.25
N ILE A 96 4.39 2.50 3.28
CA ILE A 96 5.48 1.73 2.67
C ILE A 96 6.79 2.32 3.16
N GLU A 97 7.63 1.48 3.75
CA GLU A 97 8.92 1.92 4.31
C GLU A 97 10.04 1.06 3.76
N ALA A 98 11.11 1.69 3.29
CA ALA A 98 12.33 0.96 2.93
C ALA A 98 13.00 0.46 4.21
N LEU A 99 13.43 -0.80 4.19
CA LEU A 99 14.19 -1.41 5.28
C LEU A 99 15.68 -1.39 4.91
N ASP A 100 16.54 -1.49 5.94
CA ASP A 100 17.98 -1.62 5.69
C ASP A 100 18.35 -3.02 5.19
N GLU A 101 17.44 -3.98 5.40
CA GLU A 101 17.66 -5.37 5.02
C GLU A 101 17.61 -5.55 3.51
N ASN A 102 18.60 -6.25 2.96
CA ASN A 102 18.66 -6.55 1.54
C ASN A 102 17.61 -7.61 1.16
N ALA A 103 17.07 -7.47 -0.05
CA ALA A 103 16.23 -8.50 -0.64
C ALA A 103 17.07 -9.76 -0.89
N GLU A 104 16.44 -10.89 -0.78
CA GLU A 104 17.04 -12.20 -0.97
C GLU A 104 17.07 -12.63 -2.44
#